data_e062fa0ca49abc12f85df025f4d47425
#
_entry.id   e062fa0ca49abc12f85df025f4d47425
#
_cell.length_a   1.000
_cell.length_b   1.000
_cell.length_c   1.000
_cell.angle_alpha   90.00
_cell.angle_beta   90.00
_cell.angle_gamma   90.00
#
_symmetry.space_group_name_H-M   'P 1'
#
loop_
_entity.id
_entity.type
_entity.pdbx_description
1 polymer ?
#
loop_
_entity_poly.entity_id
_entity_poly.type
_entity_poly.pdbx_seq_one_letter_code
_entity_poly.pdbx_strand_id
1 'polypeptide(L)'
;MNVNEIREKSRSVIGPYCKSCPVCNGKACSNKIPGPGSKGTGTVAIKNYEAWQKIEVKMDTLAENKEIDKTFEMFGKTFKYPIFAGPVGAVSQHYSDLYNDNSFNEIYVRACAKSGIAAFTGDGLNEEIMMHATHYIKENNGIGVPTIKPWDKDTCFKKLDLANESNAFAIAMDIDAAGLPFLQGRIPPAGRKSVEEVKEIIDYAHVPFIVKGIMSVEGAQKAVDAGAKAIVVSNHGGRVLDGTPATACDSCNSMCFRRNC
;
A
#
# COMPACT_ATOMS: atom_id res chain seq x y z
N MET A 1 -25.66 8.91 -1.17
CA MET A 1 -24.67 9.94 -0.79
C MET A 1 -23.63 10.00 -1.88
N ASN A 2 -23.41 11.17 -2.48
CA ASN A 2 -22.38 11.36 -3.49
C ASN A 2 -21.00 11.67 -2.85
N VAL A 3 -19.95 11.69 -3.66
CA VAL A 3 -18.56 11.86 -3.16
C VAL A 3 -18.37 13.21 -2.44
N ASN A 4 -19.04 14.28 -2.88
CA ASN A 4 -18.91 15.60 -2.25
C ASN A 4 -19.57 15.61 -0.87
N GLU A 5 -20.74 15.02 -0.73
CA GLU A 5 -21.42 14.87 0.57
C GLU A 5 -20.59 14.06 1.56
N ILE A 6 -19.93 12.99 1.08
CA ILE A 6 -18.99 12.21 1.91
C ILE A 6 -17.81 13.07 2.37
N ARG A 7 -17.23 13.85 1.46
CA ARG A 7 -16.11 14.75 1.78
C ARG A 7 -16.49 15.83 2.80
N GLU A 8 -17.68 16.43 2.65
CA GLU A 8 -18.18 17.43 3.59
C GLU A 8 -18.36 16.83 4.99
N LYS A 9 -18.99 15.67 5.08
CA LYS A 9 -19.12 14.96 6.35
C LYS A 9 -17.75 14.60 6.94
N SER A 10 -16.80 14.14 6.12
CA SER A 10 -15.48 13.77 6.59
C SER A 10 -14.71 14.94 7.20
N ARG A 11 -14.93 16.19 6.71
CA ARG A 11 -14.25 17.37 7.25
C ARG A 11 -14.57 17.68 8.71
N SER A 12 -15.74 17.27 9.19
CA SER A 12 -16.16 17.47 10.58
C SER A 12 -15.57 16.43 11.53
N VAL A 13 -15.07 15.29 11.01
CA VAL A 13 -14.64 14.14 11.82
C VAL A 13 -13.18 13.74 11.59
N ILE A 14 -12.58 14.15 10.47
CA ILE A 14 -11.17 13.88 10.15
C ILE A 14 -10.29 15.04 10.63
N GLY A 15 -9.24 14.73 11.36
CA GLY A 15 -8.27 15.69 11.82
C GLY A 15 -7.35 15.12 12.90
N PRO A 16 -6.39 15.91 13.36
CA PRO A 16 -6.05 17.28 12.94
C PRO A 16 -5.22 17.37 11.65
N TYR A 17 -4.61 16.27 11.22
CA TYR A 17 -3.62 16.27 10.13
C TYR A 17 -4.25 16.29 8.74
N CYS A 18 -5.16 15.37 8.46
CA CYS A 18 -5.92 15.36 7.21
C CYS A 18 -6.99 16.47 7.23
N LYS A 19 -7.10 17.21 6.14
CA LYS A 19 -8.08 18.29 5.97
C LYS A 19 -9.23 17.93 5.04
N SER A 20 -9.30 16.68 4.57
CA SER A 20 -10.31 16.22 3.59
C SER A 20 -10.45 17.20 2.41
N CYS A 21 -9.33 17.56 1.80
CA CYS A 21 -9.26 18.58 0.76
C CYS A 21 -10.09 18.17 -0.47
N PRO A 22 -10.71 19.14 -1.19
CA PRO A 22 -11.39 18.84 -2.46
C PRO A 22 -10.47 18.20 -3.50
N VAL A 23 -9.19 18.62 -3.50
CA VAL A 23 -8.11 18.03 -4.29
C VAL A 23 -7.02 17.55 -3.35
N CYS A 24 -6.81 16.24 -3.29
CA CYS A 24 -5.78 15.62 -2.44
C CYS A 24 -4.41 15.70 -3.13
N ASN A 25 -3.78 16.88 -3.12
CA ASN A 25 -2.51 17.16 -3.78
C ASN A 25 -1.30 17.20 -2.84
N GLY A 26 -1.46 16.79 -1.59
CA GLY A 26 -0.37 16.74 -0.60
C GLY A 26 0.04 18.09 0.03
N LYS A 27 -0.50 19.23 -0.42
CA LYS A 27 -0.06 20.55 0.06
C LYS A 27 -0.51 20.85 1.49
N ALA A 28 -1.78 20.61 1.82
CA ALA A 28 -2.36 20.96 3.11
C ALA A 28 -1.82 20.11 4.28
N CYS A 29 -1.37 18.89 4.01
CA CYS A 29 -0.82 17.96 5.00
C CYS A 29 0.70 17.81 4.91
N SER A 30 1.38 18.68 4.17
CA SER A 30 2.83 18.67 4.03
C SER A 30 3.51 18.69 5.40
N ASN A 31 4.48 17.80 5.60
CA ASN A 31 5.24 17.63 6.84
C ASN A 31 4.39 17.41 8.11
N LYS A 32 3.20 16.81 7.98
CA LYS A 32 2.28 16.48 9.10
C LYS A 32 2.39 15.00 9.45
N ILE A 33 3.56 14.56 9.90
CA ILE A 33 3.80 13.19 10.37
C ILE A 33 3.58 13.16 11.89
N PRO A 34 2.83 12.18 12.42
CA PRO A 34 2.40 10.90 11.83
C PRO A 34 1.23 10.94 10.85
N GLY A 35 0.65 12.08 10.56
CA GLY A 35 -0.45 12.22 9.61
C GLY A 35 -0.13 11.76 8.17
N PRO A 36 -1.05 11.98 7.21
CA PRO A 36 -0.95 11.40 5.86
C PRO A 36 0.03 12.12 4.93
N GLY A 37 0.66 13.20 5.36
CA GLY A 37 1.56 14.00 4.51
C GLY A 37 2.96 13.43 4.36
N SER A 38 3.71 13.93 3.38
CA SER A 38 5.12 13.60 3.21
C SER A 38 5.99 14.36 4.22
N LYS A 39 7.14 13.77 4.58
CA LYS A 39 8.09 14.35 5.55
C LYS A 39 9.01 15.41 4.91
N GLY A 40 9.78 16.09 5.76
CA GLY A 40 10.80 17.04 5.34
C GLY A 40 10.21 18.24 4.62
N THR A 41 10.62 18.50 3.39
CA THR A 41 10.06 19.60 2.58
C THR A 41 8.57 19.39 2.23
N GLY A 42 8.04 18.17 2.38
CA GLY A 42 6.68 17.83 2.02
C GLY A 42 6.43 17.72 0.52
N THR A 43 7.45 17.89 -0.30
CA THR A 43 7.28 18.00 -1.77
C THR A 43 7.02 16.68 -2.48
N VAL A 44 7.35 15.54 -1.88
CA VAL A 44 7.23 14.24 -2.56
C VAL A 44 5.77 13.87 -2.84
N ALA A 45 4.84 14.09 -1.89
CA ALA A 45 3.41 13.87 -2.13
C ALA A 45 2.87 14.80 -3.21
N ILE A 46 3.35 16.04 -3.26
CA ILE A 46 3.00 17.02 -4.30
C ILE A 46 3.49 16.53 -5.66
N LYS A 47 4.74 16.10 -5.75
CA LYS A 47 5.31 15.52 -6.99
C LYS A 47 4.54 14.29 -7.47
N ASN A 48 4.13 13.41 -6.54
CA ASN A 48 3.29 12.25 -6.89
C ASN A 48 1.98 12.70 -7.57
N TYR A 49 1.30 13.70 -7.00
CA TYR A 49 0.09 14.24 -7.60
C TYR A 49 0.35 14.87 -8.97
N GLU A 50 1.38 15.73 -9.08
CA GLU A 50 1.72 16.45 -10.31
C GLU A 50 2.18 15.50 -11.43
N ALA A 51 2.84 14.39 -11.11
CA ALA A 51 3.25 13.40 -12.09
C ALA A 51 2.03 12.73 -12.76
N TRP A 52 0.97 12.43 -12.01
CA TRP A 52 -0.27 11.91 -12.58
C TRP A 52 -0.97 12.92 -13.49
N GLN A 53 -0.83 14.22 -13.24
CA GLN A 53 -1.41 15.26 -14.10
C GLN A 53 -0.71 15.39 -15.46
N LYS A 54 0.47 14.79 -15.62
CA LYS A 54 1.23 14.76 -16.89
C LYS A 54 0.84 13.57 -17.77
N ILE A 55 0.08 12.63 -17.25
CA ILE A 55 -0.37 11.46 -18.00
C ILE A 55 -1.66 11.83 -18.73
N GLU A 56 -1.60 11.78 -20.06
CA GLU A 56 -2.72 12.13 -20.93
C GLU A 56 -3.36 10.86 -21.49
N VAL A 57 -4.68 10.87 -21.59
CA VAL A 57 -5.43 9.78 -22.20
C VAL A 57 -5.52 10.05 -23.70
N LYS A 58 -5.05 9.11 -24.51
CA LYS A 58 -5.23 9.17 -25.97
C LYS A 58 -6.71 9.04 -26.29
N MET A 59 -7.28 10.07 -26.89
CA MET A 59 -8.65 10.04 -27.42
C MET A 59 -8.64 9.42 -28.83
N ASP A 60 -9.30 8.28 -29.00
CA ASP A 60 -9.53 7.65 -30.27
C ASP A 60 -10.99 7.23 -30.37
N THR A 61 -11.72 7.82 -31.31
CA THR A 61 -13.13 7.59 -31.54
C THR A 61 -13.43 6.80 -32.82
N LEU A 62 -12.39 6.51 -33.61
CA LEU A 62 -12.49 5.66 -34.81
C LEU A 62 -12.20 4.21 -34.40
N ALA A 63 -13.13 3.62 -33.67
CA ALA A 63 -13.03 2.28 -33.15
C ALA A 63 -14.37 1.54 -33.25
N GLU A 64 -14.33 0.24 -33.39
CA GLU A 64 -15.53 -0.60 -33.30
C GLU A 64 -16.10 -0.57 -31.89
N ASN A 65 -17.44 -0.55 -31.78
CA ASN A 65 -18.11 -0.74 -30.50
C ASN A 65 -17.91 -2.18 -30.01
N LYS A 66 -17.03 -2.34 -29.03
CA LYS A 66 -16.76 -3.62 -28.35
C LYS A 66 -17.01 -3.49 -26.87
N GLU A 67 -17.48 -4.58 -26.27
CA GLU A 67 -17.49 -4.67 -24.82
C GLU A 67 -16.04 -4.61 -24.31
N ILE A 68 -15.80 -3.71 -23.36
CA ILE A 68 -14.46 -3.52 -22.77
C ILE A 68 -14.31 -4.49 -21.61
N ASP A 69 -13.42 -5.46 -21.75
CA ASP A 69 -12.99 -6.28 -20.62
C ASP A 69 -12.13 -5.42 -19.67
N LYS A 70 -12.57 -5.30 -18.43
CA LYS A 70 -11.90 -4.58 -17.35
C LYS A 70 -11.35 -5.51 -16.29
N THR A 71 -11.51 -6.82 -16.48
CA THR A 71 -11.04 -7.81 -15.51
C THR A 71 -9.52 -7.87 -15.47
N PHE A 72 -9.00 -8.27 -14.33
CA PHE A 72 -7.57 -8.41 -14.11
C PHE A 72 -7.30 -9.68 -13.32
N GLU A 73 -6.37 -10.50 -13.79
CA GLU A 73 -5.96 -11.69 -13.09
C GLU A 73 -4.61 -11.48 -12.39
N MET A 74 -4.55 -11.83 -11.10
CA MET A 74 -3.32 -11.84 -10.32
C MET A 74 -3.29 -13.03 -9.37
N PHE A 75 -2.23 -13.84 -9.47
CA PHE A 75 -2.00 -15.00 -8.61
C PHE A 75 -3.20 -15.96 -8.50
N GLY A 76 -3.84 -16.24 -9.64
CA GLY A 76 -4.99 -17.14 -9.73
C GLY A 76 -6.31 -16.57 -9.19
N LYS A 77 -6.36 -15.26 -8.91
CA LYS A 77 -7.60 -14.55 -8.57
C LYS A 77 -7.96 -13.57 -9.66
N THR A 78 -9.22 -13.56 -10.05
CA THR A 78 -9.78 -12.61 -11.03
C THR A 78 -10.48 -11.48 -10.31
N PHE A 79 -10.08 -10.24 -10.61
CA PHE A 79 -10.64 -9.01 -10.07
C PHE A 79 -11.46 -8.30 -11.15
N LYS A 80 -12.46 -7.55 -10.71
CA LYS A 80 -13.33 -6.79 -11.62
C LYS A 80 -12.61 -5.63 -12.30
N TYR A 81 -11.58 -5.10 -11.65
CA TYR A 81 -10.78 -3.97 -12.13
C TYR A 81 -9.32 -4.15 -11.75
N PRO A 82 -8.35 -3.62 -12.54
CA PRO A 82 -6.92 -3.62 -12.21
C PRO A 82 -6.58 -2.52 -11.19
N ILE A 83 -7.34 -2.44 -10.10
CA ILE A 83 -7.23 -1.42 -9.06
C ILE A 83 -7.22 -2.12 -7.71
N PHE A 84 -6.30 -1.73 -6.84
CA PHE A 84 -6.19 -2.24 -5.48
C PHE A 84 -6.14 -1.06 -4.50
N ALA A 85 -6.71 -1.25 -3.33
CA ALA A 85 -6.64 -0.24 -2.28
C ALA A 85 -5.33 -0.37 -1.51
N GLY A 86 -4.62 0.74 -1.25
CA GLY A 86 -3.30 0.76 -0.64
C GLY A 86 -3.31 0.52 0.87
N PRO A 87 -2.19 0.06 1.48
CA PRO A 87 -2.14 -0.28 2.90
C PRO A 87 -2.23 0.95 3.80
N VAL A 88 -3.12 0.88 4.79
CA VAL A 88 -3.27 1.87 5.86
C VAL A 88 -3.30 1.14 7.19
N GLY A 89 -2.50 1.59 8.13
CA GLY A 89 -2.49 1.11 9.52
C GLY A 89 -2.32 2.28 10.50
N ALA A 90 -2.55 2.04 11.77
CA ALA A 90 -2.54 3.06 12.83
C ALA A 90 -3.48 4.24 12.50
N VAL A 91 -4.72 3.92 12.15
CA VAL A 91 -5.70 4.85 11.56
C VAL A 91 -5.98 6.04 12.48
N SER A 92 -6.15 5.81 13.78
CA SER A 92 -6.41 6.85 14.76
C SER A 92 -5.27 7.86 14.86
N GLN A 93 -4.01 7.43 14.68
CA GLN A 93 -2.85 8.33 14.68
C GLN A 93 -2.76 9.22 13.44
N HIS A 94 -3.34 8.77 12.32
CA HIS A 94 -3.21 9.46 11.03
C HIS A 94 -4.40 10.35 10.70
N TYR A 95 -5.60 9.93 11.10
CA TYR A 95 -6.83 10.57 10.64
C TYR A 95 -7.69 11.12 11.79
N SER A 96 -8.23 10.29 12.65
CA SER A 96 -9.04 10.69 13.80
C SER A 96 -9.40 9.48 14.67
N ASP A 97 -10.01 9.70 15.81
CA ASP A 97 -10.48 8.64 16.72
C ASP A 97 -11.85 8.06 16.33
N LEU A 98 -12.41 8.48 15.19
CA LEU A 98 -13.70 7.97 14.69
C LEU A 98 -13.64 6.47 14.38
N TYR A 99 -12.50 6.01 13.84
CA TYR A 99 -12.22 4.62 13.56
C TYR A 99 -10.93 4.19 14.24
N ASN A 100 -10.94 3.01 14.81
CA ASN A 100 -9.73 2.27 15.17
C ASN A 100 -9.36 1.29 14.04
N ASP A 101 -8.21 0.63 14.14
CA ASP A 101 -7.75 -0.28 13.10
C ASP A 101 -8.69 -1.49 12.89
N ASN A 102 -9.40 -1.94 13.93
CA ASN A 102 -10.40 -3.00 13.79
C ASN A 102 -11.58 -2.55 12.92
N SER A 103 -12.29 -1.51 13.33
CA SER A 103 -13.46 -1.01 12.60
C SER A 103 -13.11 -0.51 11.19
N PHE A 104 -11.91 0.04 11.01
CA PHE A 104 -11.42 0.44 9.70
C PHE A 104 -11.18 -0.78 8.78
N ASN A 105 -10.45 -1.80 9.25
CA ASN A 105 -10.14 -2.98 8.45
C ASN A 105 -11.41 -3.77 8.10
N GLU A 106 -12.39 -3.83 9.01
CA GLU A 106 -13.70 -4.43 8.72
C GLU A 106 -14.35 -3.79 7.49
N ILE A 107 -14.50 -2.47 7.50
CA ILE A 107 -15.12 -1.73 6.41
C ILE A 107 -14.27 -1.82 5.15
N TYR A 108 -12.97 -1.63 5.28
CA TYR A 108 -12.03 -1.51 4.18
C TYR A 108 -11.91 -2.80 3.37
N VAL A 109 -11.67 -3.92 4.05
CA VAL A 109 -11.53 -5.23 3.39
C VAL A 109 -12.85 -5.68 2.78
N ARG A 110 -13.96 -5.58 3.53
CA ARG A 110 -15.28 -5.97 3.04
C ARG A 110 -15.74 -5.12 1.86
N ALA A 111 -15.52 -3.80 1.90
CA ALA A 111 -15.89 -2.91 0.80
C ALA A 111 -15.09 -3.21 -0.47
N CYS A 112 -13.80 -3.46 -0.36
CA CYS A 112 -12.96 -3.84 -1.49
C CYS A 112 -13.40 -5.16 -2.10
N ALA A 113 -13.57 -6.21 -1.28
CA ALA A 113 -14.03 -7.52 -1.74
C ALA A 113 -15.39 -7.44 -2.44
N LYS A 114 -16.36 -6.73 -1.85
CA LYS A 114 -17.68 -6.50 -2.45
C LYS A 114 -17.62 -5.72 -3.78
N SER A 115 -16.64 -4.84 -3.93
CA SER A 115 -16.42 -4.08 -5.15
C SER A 115 -15.67 -4.85 -6.24
N GLY A 116 -15.23 -6.08 -5.95
CA GLY A 116 -14.47 -6.92 -6.88
C GLY A 116 -13.00 -6.51 -7.03
N ILE A 117 -12.44 -5.87 -6.01
CA ILE A 117 -11.01 -5.52 -5.88
C ILE A 117 -10.47 -6.04 -4.55
N ALA A 118 -9.16 -5.94 -4.31
CA ALA A 118 -8.58 -6.30 -3.02
C ALA A 118 -7.99 -5.10 -2.29
N ALA A 119 -7.99 -5.19 -0.95
CA ALA A 119 -7.29 -4.27 -0.08
C ALA A 119 -5.91 -4.83 0.27
N PHE A 120 -4.87 -3.99 0.16
CA PHE A 120 -3.66 -4.16 0.94
C PHE A 120 -3.95 -3.60 2.33
N THR A 121 -3.72 -4.37 3.37
CA THR A 121 -3.94 -3.90 4.75
C THR A 121 -2.64 -3.43 5.37
N GLY A 122 -2.73 -2.55 6.36
CA GLY A 122 -1.55 -2.01 7.04
C GLY A 122 -1.08 -2.85 8.21
N ASP A 123 0.05 -2.42 8.76
CA ASP A 123 0.70 -2.98 9.93
C ASP A 123 1.23 -1.84 10.82
N GLY A 124 1.50 -2.11 12.09
CA GLY A 124 1.98 -1.14 13.06
C GLY A 124 2.59 -1.78 14.29
N LEU A 125 2.95 -0.94 15.28
CA LEU A 125 3.51 -1.38 16.56
C LEU A 125 2.49 -2.18 17.39
N ASN A 126 1.20 -1.84 17.29
CA ASN A 126 0.15 -2.61 17.94
C ASN A 126 -0.12 -3.89 17.13
N GLU A 127 0.04 -5.03 17.77
CA GLU A 127 -0.16 -6.36 17.15
C GLU A 127 -1.61 -6.56 16.68
N GLU A 128 -2.59 -5.94 17.34
CA GLU A 128 -4.01 -6.04 16.98
C GLU A 128 -4.29 -5.55 15.55
N ILE A 129 -3.49 -4.60 15.02
CA ILE A 129 -3.65 -4.11 13.64
C ILE A 129 -3.58 -5.27 12.65
N MET A 130 -2.56 -6.12 12.78
CA MET A 130 -2.38 -7.26 11.90
C MET A 130 -3.41 -8.36 12.17
N MET A 131 -3.74 -8.63 13.43
CA MET A 131 -4.75 -9.62 13.83
C MET A 131 -6.12 -9.29 13.22
N HIS A 132 -6.57 -8.05 13.33
CA HIS A 132 -7.84 -7.63 12.74
C HIS A 132 -7.83 -7.66 11.22
N ALA A 133 -6.74 -7.18 10.61
CA ALA A 133 -6.59 -7.19 9.16
C ALA A 133 -6.70 -8.61 8.58
N THR A 134 -5.95 -9.56 9.13
CA THR A 134 -5.94 -10.96 8.69
C THR A 134 -7.25 -11.67 8.97
N HIS A 135 -7.92 -11.35 10.10
CA HIS A 135 -9.26 -11.85 10.40
C HIS A 135 -10.27 -11.48 9.30
N TYR A 136 -10.36 -10.20 8.93
CA TYR A 136 -11.30 -9.78 7.89
C TYR A 136 -10.93 -10.27 6.49
N ILE A 137 -9.66 -10.45 6.18
CA ILE A 137 -9.22 -11.09 4.93
C ILE A 137 -9.73 -12.54 4.89
N LYS A 138 -9.58 -13.29 5.98
CA LYS A 138 -10.08 -14.66 6.09
C LYS A 138 -11.59 -14.75 5.90
N GLU A 139 -12.35 -13.87 6.56
CA GLU A 139 -13.81 -13.81 6.41
C GLU A 139 -14.27 -13.47 4.98
N ASN A 140 -13.42 -12.81 4.19
CA ASN A 140 -13.70 -12.45 2.81
C ASN A 140 -12.98 -13.38 1.80
N ASN A 141 -12.87 -14.67 2.12
CA ASN A 141 -12.32 -15.72 1.24
C ASN A 141 -10.88 -15.46 0.78
N GLY A 142 -10.08 -14.84 1.63
CA GLY A 142 -8.70 -14.50 1.33
C GLY A 142 -8.52 -13.33 0.34
N ILE A 143 -9.58 -12.56 0.08
CA ILE A 143 -9.52 -11.40 -0.83
C ILE A 143 -8.91 -10.21 -0.08
N GLY A 144 -7.58 -10.19 -0.02
CA GLY A 144 -6.78 -9.14 0.59
C GLY A 144 -5.30 -9.50 0.60
N VAL A 145 -4.46 -8.52 0.87
CA VAL A 145 -2.99 -8.65 0.94
C VAL A 145 -2.53 -8.04 2.25
N PRO A 146 -2.28 -8.86 3.30
CA PRO A 146 -1.67 -8.36 4.52
C PRO A 146 -0.27 -7.82 4.20
N THR A 147 0.01 -6.58 4.61
CA THR A 147 1.28 -5.91 4.33
C THR A 147 2.05 -5.73 5.62
N ILE A 148 3.16 -6.45 5.78
CA ILE A 148 4.00 -6.51 6.96
C ILE A 148 5.11 -5.46 6.85
N LYS A 149 5.46 -4.79 7.95
CA LYS A 149 6.64 -3.93 8.01
C LYS A 149 7.93 -4.75 8.21
N PRO A 150 9.11 -4.18 7.89
CA PRO A 150 10.39 -4.90 7.98
C PRO A 150 10.89 -4.96 9.44
N TRP A 151 10.12 -5.61 10.31
CA TRP A 151 10.46 -5.86 11.71
C TRP A 151 11.70 -6.74 11.86
N ASP A 152 12.17 -6.92 13.09
CA ASP A 152 13.10 -7.99 13.39
C ASP A 152 12.53 -9.36 12.97
N LYS A 153 13.41 -10.35 12.91
CA LYS A 153 13.07 -11.68 12.40
C LYS A 153 11.89 -12.30 13.13
N ASP A 154 11.94 -12.36 14.45
CA ASP A 154 10.92 -13.05 15.26
C ASP A 154 9.54 -12.39 15.10
N THR A 155 9.50 -11.06 15.06
CA THR A 155 8.26 -10.32 14.82
C THR A 155 7.73 -10.53 13.40
N CYS A 156 8.62 -10.54 12.38
CA CYS A 156 8.23 -10.84 11.01
C CYS A 156 7.56 -12.22 10.90
N PHE A 157 8.16 -13.25 11.49
CA PHE A 157 7.62 -14.61 11.39
C PHE A 157 6.29 -14.77 12.13
N LYS A 158 6.13 -14.19 13.32
CA LYS A 158 4.83 -14.15 14.02
C LYS A 158 3.72 -13.51 13.18
N LYS A 159 4.04 -12.42 12.48
CA LYS A 159 3.08 -11.75 11.60
C LYS A 159 2.82 -12.53 10.31
N LEU A 160 3.82 -13.26 9.81
CA LEU A 160 3.64 -14.17 8.68
C LEU A 160 2.73 -15.35 9.04
N ASP A 161 2.79 -15.87 10.27
CA ASP A 161 1.87 -16.91 10.73
C ASP A 161 0.41 -16.43 10.61
N LEU A 162 0.10 -15.23 11.13
CA LEU A 162 -1.23 -14.64 10.99
C LEU A 162 -1.63 -14.43 9.52
N ALA A 163 -0.69 -14.01 8.69
CA ALA A 163 -0.94 -13.80 7.27
C ALA A 163 -1.20 -15.11 6.53
N ASN A 164 -0.40 -16.16 6.80
CA ASN A 164 -0.59 -17.50 6.24
C ASN A 164 -1.94 -18.11 6.64
N GLU A 165 -2.35 -17.95 7.92
CA GLU A 165 -3.63 -18.44 8.44
C GLU A 165 -4.86 -17.70 7.89
N SER A 166 -4.66 -16.51 7.32
CA SER A 166 -5.75 -15.71 6.74
C SER A 166 -6.25 -16.22 5.38
N ASN A 167 -5.56 -17.19 4.77
CA ASN A 167 -5.79 -17.65 3.40
C ASN A 167 -5.71 -16.53 2.35
N ALA A 168 -4.97 -15.46 2.64
CA ALA A 168 -4.73 -14.37 1.71
C ALA A 168 -4.15 -14.89 0.40
N PHE A 169 -4.56 -14.33 -0.74
CA PHE A 169 -4.04 -14.76 -2.05
C PHE A 169 -2.60 -14.30 -2.32
N ALA A 170 -2.11 -13.34 -1.56
CA ALA A 170 -0.73 -12.86 -1.54
C ALA A 170 -0.41 -12.18 -0.20
N ILE A 171 0.87 -12.06 0.12
CA ILE A 171 1.39 -11.30 1.27
C ILE A 171 2.33 -10.22 0.73
N ALA A 172 2.41 -9.07 1.39
CA ALA A 172 3.33 -8.00 1.03
C ALA A 172 4.23 -7.58 2.20
N MET A 173 5.37 -6.98 1.87
CA MET A 173 6.21 -6.27 2.84
C MET A 173 6.47 -4.84 2.39
N ASP A 174 6.21 -3.90 3.29
CA ASP A 174 6.59 -2.48 3.19
C ASP A 174 8.08 -2.32 3.50
N ILE A 175 8.98 -2.71 2.58
CA ILE A 175 10.43 -2.72 2.86
C ILE A 175 10.97 -1.33 3.17
N ASP A 176 10.39 -0.28 2.58
CA ASP A 176 10.76 1.11 2.78
C ASP A 176 10.33 1.65 4.15
N ALA A 177 9.42 0.98 4.85
CA ALA A 177 9.01 1.37 6.19
C ALA A 177 10.15 1.37 7.22
N ALA A 178 11.29 0.74 6.90
CA ALA A 178 12.54 0.89 7.65
C ALA A 178 12.96 2.36 7.86
N GLY A 179 12.56 3.26 6.97
CA GLY A 179 12.84 4.70 7.05
C GLY A 179 11.74 5.57 7.67
N LEU A 180 10.67 4.96 8.19
CA LEU A 180 9.58 5.72 8.82
C LEU A 180 10.03 6.34 10.15
N PRO A 181 9.93 7.68 10.32
CA PRO A 181 10.45 8.36 11.53
C PRO A 181 9.86 7.85 12.84
N PHE A 182 8.57 7.50 12.85
CA PHE A 182 7.87 7.05 14.06
C PHE A 182 8.15 5.59 14.45
N LEU A 183 8.89 4.83 13.62
CA LEU A 183 9.35 3.47 13.95
C LEU A 183 10.78 3.47 14.50
N GLN A 184 11.52 4.58 14.38
CA GLN A 184 12.89 4.66 14.83
C GLN A 184 12.97 4.54 16.36
N GLY A 185 13.84 3.64 16.84
CA GLY A 185 14.03 3.39 18.28
C GLY A 185 12.84 2.74 18.99
N ARG A 186 11.88 2.18 18.26
CA ARG A 186 10.73 1.47 18.83
C ARG A 186 11.01 -0.01 19.00
N ILE A 187 10.21 -0.66 19.83
CA ILE A 187 10.19 -2.10 20.04
C ILE A 187 8.81 -2.61 19.62
N PRO A 188 8.74 -3.62 18.74
CA PRO A 188 9.85 -4.30 18.06
C PRO A 188 10.59 -3.39 17.07
N PRO A 189 11.89 -3.62 16.83
CA PRO A 189 12.63 -2.80 15.90
C PRO A 189 12.29 -3.11 14.45
N ALA A 190 12.15 -2.05 13.63
CA ALA A 190 12.04 -2.15 12.18
C ALA A 190 13.33 -1.63 11.54
N GLY A 191 13.84 -2.33 10.52
CA GLY A 191 15.11 -1.98 9.92
C GLY A 191 15.26 -2.45 8.47
N ARG A 192 16.41 -2.09 7.87
CA ARG A 192 16.77 -2.57 6.54
C ARG A 192 16.88 -4.09 6.54
N LYS A 193 16.62 -4.69 5.38
CA LYS A 193 16.78 -6.12 5.14
C LYS A 193 17.74 -6.35 3.99
N SER A 194 18.60 -7.35 4.11
CA SER A 194 19.39 -7.86 2.99
C SER A 194 18.52 -8.67 2.03
N VAL A 195 19.03 -9.00 0.85
CA VAL A 195 18.35 -9.89 -0.11
C VAL A 195 18.08 -11.25 0.50
N GLU A 196 19.07 -11.77 1.24
CA GLU A 196 19.02 -13.07 1.93
C GLU A 196 17.93 -13.08 3.02
N GLU A 197 17.84 -12.02 3.84
CA GLU A 197 16.80 -11.88 4.85
C GLU A 197 15.40 -11.80 4.23
N VAL A 198 15.27 -11.05 3.13
CA VAL A 198 13.98 -10.97 2.39
C VAL A 198 13.64 -12.32 1.78
N LYS A 199 14.64 -13.04 1.23
CA LYS A 199 14.44 -14.40 0.71
C LYS A 199 13.96 -15.36 1.80
N GLU A 200 14.54 -15.33 2.98
CA GLU A 200 14.12 -16.17 4.11
C GLU A 200 12.65 -15.89 4.49
N ILE A 201 12.26 -14.62 4.50
CA ILE A 201 10.88 -14.18 4.76
C ILE A 201 9.92 -14.69 3.66
N ILE A 202 10.34 -14.60 2.40
CA ILE A 202 9.55 -15.07 1.25
C ILE A 202 9.40 -16.59 1.27
N ASP A 203 10.48 -17.32 1.58
CA ASP A 203 10.46 -18.78 1.64
C ASP A 203 9.54 -19.30 2.78
N TYR A 204 9.29 -18.49 3.80
CA TYR A 204 8.37 -18.80 4.89
C TYR A 204 6.90 -18.48 4.53
N ALA A 205 6.65 -17.62 3.58
CA ALA A 205 5.32 -17.30 3.13
C ALA A 205 4.75 -18.44 2.27
N HIS A 206 3.50 -18.86 2.54
CA HIS A 206 2.87 -19.96 1.83
C HIS A 206 2.18 -19.54 0.51
N VAL A 207 2.24 -18.26 0.19
CA VAL A 207 1.55 -17.65 -0.96
C VAL A 207 2.50 -16.68 -1.68
N PRO A 208 2.17 -16.23 -2.91
CA PRO A 208 2.97 -15.24 -3.62
C PRO A 208 3.29 -14.02 -2.76
N PHE A 209 4.55 -13.58 -2.80
CA PHE A 209 5.04 -12.46 -2.00
C PHE A 209 5.31 -11.23 -2.85
N ILE A 210 4.92 -10.05 -2.34
CA ILE A 210 5.03 -8.75 -2.99
C ILE A 210 5.96 -7.87 -2.16
N VAL A 211 6.98 -7.28 -2.79
CA VAL A 211 7.84 -6.29 -2.12
C VAL A 211 7.40 -4.88 -2.50
N LYS A 212 6.92 -4.12 -1.52
CA LYS A 212 6.49 -2.73 -1.69
C LYS A 212 7.57 -1.77 -1.18
N GLY A 213 7.69 -0.61 -1.83
CA GLY A 213 8.67 0.42 -1.46
C GLY A 213 9.87 0.45 -2.39
N ILE A 214 9.71 -0.06 -3.59
CA ILE A 214 10.76 -0.13 -4.61
C ILE A 214 10.66 1.11 -5.51
N MET A 215 11.78 1.82 -5.66
CA MET A 215 11.86 3.07 -6.45
C MET A 215 13.05 3.08 -7.43
N SER A 216 13.70 1.94 -7.67
CA SER A 216 14.81 1.82 -8.63
C SER A 216 14.82 0.45 -9.31
N VAL A 217 15.43 0.38 -10.49
CA VAL A 217 15.62 -0.87 -11.24
C VAL A 217 16.48 -1.87 -10.44
N GLU A 218 17.53 -1.39 -9.78
CA GLU A 218 18.38 -2.21 -8.92
C GLU A 218 17.60 -2.77 -7.72
N GLY A 219 16.70 -1.97 -7.14
CA GLY A 219 15.80 -2.43 -6.06
C GLY A 219 14.83 -3.49 -6.57
N ALA A 220 14.31 -3.32 -7.78
CA ALA A 220 13.44 -4.31 -8.41
C ALA A 220 14.17 -5.63 -8.67
N GLN A 221 15.43 -5.56 -9.18
CA GLN A 221 16.24 -6.75 -9.38
C GLN A 221 16.51 -7.49 -8.06
N LYS A 222 16.87 -6.77 -7.00
CA LYS A 222 17.05 -7.35 -5.66
C LYS A 222 15.79 -8.05 -5.13
N ALA A 223 14.61 -7.46 -5.40
CA ALA A 223 13.34 -8.11 -5.02
C ALA A 223 13.10 -9.41 -5.80
N VAL A 224 13.44 -9.43 -7.10
CA VAL A 224 13.39 -10.66 -7.93
C VAL A 224 14.38 -11.70 -7.42
N ASP A 225 15.61 -11.31 -7.12
CA ASP A 225 16.66 -12.19 -6.61
C ASP A 225 16.26 -12.82 -5.26
N ALA A 226 15.53 -12.07 -4.42
CA ALA A 226 14.94 -12.59 -3.19
C ALA A 226 13.73 -13.53 -3.42
N GLY A 227 13.20 -13.64 -4.64
CA GLY A 227 12.08 -14.52 -4.99
C GLY A 227 10.69 -13.86 -5.02
N ALA A 228 10.61 -12.52 -4.89
CA ALA A 228 9.35 -11.80 -4.97
C ALA A 228 8.62 -12.06 -6.31
N LYS A 229 7.31 -12.22 -6.24
CA LYS A 229 6.46 -12.47 -7.43
C LYS A 229 5.93 -11.18 -8.04
N ALA A 230 5.94 -10.09 -7.28
CA ALA A 230 5.61 -8.75 -7.73
C ALA A 230 6.30 -7.69 -6.88
N ILE A 231 6.31 -6.47 -7.37
CA ILE A 231 6.72 -5.28 -6.63
C ILE A 231 5.61 -4.23 -6.66
N VAL A 232 5.59 -3.37 -5.65
CA VAL A 232 4.83 -2.12 -5.70
C VAL A 232 5.82 -0.97 -5.78
N VAL A 233 5.81 -0.24 -6.89
CA VAL A 233 6.57 1.00 -7.07
C VAL A 233 5.95 2.05 -6.14
N SER A 234 6.66 2.37 -5.07
CA SER A 234 6.12 3.21 -4.00
C SER A 234 7.23 3.96 -3.26
N ASN A 235 7.03 5.24 -3.05
CA ASN A 235 7.82 6.10 -2.16
C ASN A 235 7.11 6.35 -0.81
N HIS A 236 6.15 5.49 -0.45
CA HIS A 236 5.34 5.59 0.78
C HIS A 236 4.63 6.95 0.93
N GLY A 237 4.22 7.56 -0.18
CA GLY A 237 3.65 8.91 -0.18
C GLY A 237 4.62 10.02 0.25
N GLY A 238 5.94 9.77 0.18
CA GLY A 238 6.98 10.70 0.65
C GLY A 238 7.20 10.68 2.16
N ARG A 239 6.68 9.69 2.86
CA ARG A 239 6.75 9.59 4.33
C ARG A 239 8.07 9.03 4.85
N VAL A 240 8.81 8.33 3.99
CA VAL A 240 10.04 7.62 4.33
C VAL A 240 11.28 8.45 4.03
N LEU A 241 11.41 8.97 2.83
CA LEU A 241 12.57 9.73 2.37
C LEU A 241 12.12 10.95 1.58
N ASP A 242 12.58 12.12 2.01
CA ASP A 242 12.37 13.37 1.27
C ASP A 242 13.23 13.40 -0.02
N GLY A 243 12.77 14.15 -1.02
CA GLY A 243 13.50 14.32 -2.27
C GLY A 243 13.40 13.15 -3.26
N THR A 244 12.66 12.07 -2.94
CA THR A 244 12.44 10.96 -3.87
C THR A 244 11.63 11.39 -5.10
N PRO A 245 11.82 10.72 -6.26
CA PRO A 245 11.00 10.96 -7.44
C PRO A 245 9.54 10.53 -7.20
N ALA A 246 8.64 10.98 -8.07
CA ALA A 246 7.27 10.50 -8.10
C ALA A 246 7.20 9.04 -8.57
N THR A 247 6.17 8.31 -8.15
CA THR A 247 5.96 6.91 -8.55
C THR A 247 5.52 6.76 -10.01
N ALA A 248 4.86 7.77 -10.57
CA ALA A 248 4.51 7.84 -11.99
C ALA A 248 5.54 8.71 -12.74
N CYS A 249 6.74 8.19 -12.97
CA CYS A 249 7.82 8.88 -13.68
C CYS A 249 8.51 7.94 -14.68
N ASP A 250 9.26 8.49 -15.63
CA ASP A 250 9.91 7.72 -16.69
C ASP A 250 10.89 6.67 -16.16
N SER A 251 11.63 7.00 -15.10
CA SER A 251 12.53 6.04 -14.43
C SER A 251 11.78 4.90 -13.74
N CYS A 252 10.54 5.15 -13.29
CA CYS A 252 9.69 4.13 -12.72
C CYS A 252 9.02 3.27 -13.80
N ASN A 253 8.72 3.84 -14.97
CA ASN A 253 8.20 3.11 -16.12
C ASN A 253 9.21 2.08 -16.65
N SER A 254 10.51 2.33 -16.53
CA SER A 254 11.57 1.38 -16.90
C SER A 254 11.65 0.17 -15.94
N MET A 255 11.05 0.27 -14.74
CA MET A 255 10.91 -0.85 -13.81
C MET A 255 9.78 -1.82 -14.20
N CYS A 256 8.86 -1.40 -15.06
CA CYS A 256 7.94 -2.32 -15.69
C CYS A 256 8.75 -3.24 -16.59
N PHE A 257 9.11 -4.40 -16.06
CA PHE A 257 9.84 -5.42 -16.80
C PHE A 257 9.09 -5.74 -18.08
N ARG A 258 9.70 -5.49 -19.22
CA ARG A 258 9.37 -6.22 -20.43
C ARG A 258 9.70 -7.68 -20.19
N ARG A 259 8.81 -8.44 -19.57
CA ARG A 259 8.81 -9.86 -19.82
C ARG A 259 8.44 -9.99 -21.30
N ASN A 260 9.34 -10.55 -22.07
CA ASN A 260 9.00 -11.05 -23.38
C ASN A 260 7.74 -11.89 -23.21
N CYS A 261 6.62 -11.38 -23.74
CA CYS A 261 5.42 -12.16 -23.96
C CYS A 261 5.73 -13.21 -25.00
#